data_b41b58fb78dcbe19895eea66240ae129
#
_entry.id   b41b58fb78dcbe19895eea66240ae129
#
_cell.length_a   1.000
_cell.length_b   1.000
_cell.length_c   1.000
_cell.angle_alpha   90.00
_cell.angle_beta   90.00
_cell.angle_gamma   90.00
#
_symmetry.space_group_name_H-M   'P 1'
#
loop_
_entity.id
_entity.type
_entity.pdbx_description
1 polymer ?
#
loop_
_entity_poly.entity_id
_entity_poly.type
_entity_poly.pdbx_seq_one_letter_code
_entity_poly.pdbx_strand_id
1 'polypeptide(L)'
;LREAAAATPRPVAQGTVVPTPPAQRIALAQDAAFSFTYAHVLDGWRSAGVEILPFSPLADEAPAKDADLVWLPGGYPELHAGALAAADRFRAALALHAETRPVHGECGGYMALGEGLIDVDGTRHRMAGLLGLVTSYEKRRMHLGYRRATLHAPIGGIAAGAMLAGHEFHYSTILDQPDAPLAQVVDANAQAVPETGSHRGGVTGSFFHMIAPLGQPAA
;
A
#
# COMPACT_ATOMS: atom_id res chain seq x y z
N LEU A 1 -31.90 -24.48 6.00
CA LEU A 1 -30.58 -23.87 6.14
C LEU A 1 -29.45 -24.93 6.25
N ARG A 2 -29.63 -26.01 7.04
CA ARG A 2 -28.60 -27.07 7.17
C ARG A 2 -28.46 -27.91 5.90
N GLU A 3 -29.54 -28.20 5.16
CA GLU A 3 -29.47 -28.92 3.88
C GLU A 3 -28.83 -28.09 2.77
N ALA A 4 -29.11 -26.77 2.70
CA ALA A 4 -28.49 -25.90 1.73
C ALA A 4 -26.96 -25.76 1.95
N ALA A 5 -26.50 -25.77 3.21
CA ALA A 5 -25.07 -25.74 3.53
C ALA A 5 -24.31 -27.02 3.13
N ALA A 6 -25.01 -28.18 3.12
CA ALA A 6 -24.41 -29.44 2.70
C ALA A 6 -24.23 -29.56 1.17
N ALA A 7 -25.01 -28.80 0.39
CA ALA A 7 -24.95 -28.79 -1.08
C ALA A 7 -23.92 -27.80 -1.65
N THR A 8 -23.35 -26.93 -0.83
CA THR A 8 -22.32 -25.98 -1.29
C THR A 8 -21.00 -26.72 -1.51
N PRO A 9 -20.46 -26.74 -2.74
CA PRO A 9 -19.14 -27.36 -2.96
C PRO A 9 -18.14 -26.72 -2.00
N ARG A 10 -17.44 -27.54 -1.20
CA ARG A 10 -16.32 -27.04 -0.43
C ARG A 10 -15.30 -26.48 -1.43
N PRO A 11 -14.81 -25.24 -1.25
CA PRO A 11 -13.71 -24.76 -2.06
C PRO A 11 -12.58 -25.80 -1.94
N VAL A 12 -12.17 -26.38 -3.05
CA VAL A 12 -10.93 -27.14 -3.08
C VAL A 12 -9.88 -26.14 -2.62
N ALA A 13 -9.16 -26.47 -1.55
CA ALA A 13 -8.03 -25.67 -1.09
C ALA A 13 -6.95 -25.72 -2.18
N GLN A 14 -7.12 -24.91 -3.20
CA GLN A 14 -6.02 -24.49 -4.05
C GLN A 14 -5.11 -23.70 -3.12
N GLY A 15 -3.86 -24.15 -2.98
CA GLY A 15 -2.89 -23.52 -2.10
C GLY A 15 -2.96 -22.00 -2.30
N THR A 16 -3.09 -21.26 -1.20
CA THR A 16 -3.19 -19.79 -1.26
C THR A 16 -1.91 -19.27 -1.90
N VAL A 17 -2.00 -18.78 -3.13
CA VAL A 17 -0.84 -18.20 -3.82
C VAL A 17 -0.59 -16.85 -3.17
N VAL A 18 0.47 -16.77 -2.39
CA VAL A 18 0.87 -15.53 -1.72
C VAL A 18 1.82 -14.76 -2.62
N PRO A 19 1.73 -13.43 -2.65
CA PRO A 19 2.71 -12.62 -3.37
C PRO A 19 4.13 -12.94 -2.93
N THR A 20 5.04 -13.01 -3.90
CA THR A 20 6.48 -13.12 -3.60
C THR A 20 6.88 -12.04 -2.62
N PRO A 21 7.62 -12.36 -1.55
CA PRO A 21 8.08 -11.36 -0.61
C PRO A 21 8.87 -10.25 -1.33
N PRO A 22 8.57 -8.98 -1.07
CA PRO A 22 9.28 -7.86 -1.70
C PRO A 22 10.68 -7.63 -1.13
N ALA A 23 11.00 -8.24 0.02
CA ALA A 23 12.31 -8.16 0.69
C ALA A 23 12.44 -9.26 1.75
N GLN A 24 13.65 -9.45 2.31
CA GLN A 24 13.90 -10.40 3.40
C GLN A 24 13.61 -9.79 4.78
N ARG A 25 13.84 -8.49 4.96
CA ARG A 25 13.59 -7.76 6.20
C ARG A 25 12.70 -6.56 5.87
N ILE A 26 11.46 -6.57 6.37
CA ILE A 26 10.47 -5.55 6.07
C ILE A 26 10.12 -4.78 7.35
N ALA A 27 10.46 -3.49 7.40
CA ALA A 27 9.92 -2.61 8.43
C ALA A 27 8.47 -2.28 8.05
N LEU A 28 7.52 -2.77 8.86
CA LEU A 28 6.08 -2.63 8.65
C LEU A 28 5.51 -1.58 9.60
N ALA A 29 4.95 -0.50 9.06
CA ALA A 29 4.19 0.45 9.87
C ALA A 29 2.94 -0.24 10.45
N GLN A 30 2.74 -0.14 11.76
CA GLN A 30 1.65 -0.82 12.46
C GLN A 30 1.20 -0.01 13.67
N ASP A 31 0.11 0.73 13.51
CA ASP A 31 -0.59 1.47 14.55
C ASP A 31 -2.02 1.83 14.09
N ALA A 32 -2.69 2.77 14.77
CA ALA A 32 -4.06 3.16 14.43
C ALA A 32 -4.18 3.82 13.05
N ALA A 33 -3.12 4.48 12.55
CA ALA A 33 -3.10 5.05 11.20
C ALA A 33 -2.79 4.01 10.11
N PHE A 34 -2.14 2.88 10.46
CA PHE A 34 -1.64 1.85 9.55
C PHE A 34 -2.06 0.46 10.04
N SER A 35 -3.36 0.19 10.03
CA SER A 35 -3.94 -1.02 10.63
C SER A 35 -4.46 -2.04 9.61
N PHE A 36 -4.53 -1.68 8.32
CA PHE A 36 -5.13 -2.53 7.31
C PHE A 36 -4.08 -3.38 6.61
N THR A 37 -3.97 -4.65 7.04
CA THR A 37 -3.08 -5.64 6.44
C THR A 37 -3.84 -6.93 6.17
N TYR A 38 -3.44 -7.66 5.14
CA TYR A 38 -3.95 -9.01 4.88
C TYR A 38 -3.13 -10.04 5.65
N ALA A 39 -3.75 -10.74 6.60
CA ALA A 39 -3.10 -11.77 7.39
C ALA A 39 -2.43 -12.83 6.52
N HIS A 40 -3.09 -13.30 5.47
CA HIS A 40 -2.55 -14.34 4.58
C HIS A 40 -1.28 -13.89 3.82
N VAL A 41 -1.16 -12.59 3.50
CA VAL A 41 0.05 -12.03 2.87
C VAL A 41 1.21 -12.05 3.85
N LEU A 42 1.00 -11.51 5.07
CA LEU A 42 2.03 -11.48 6.10
C LEU A 42 2.45 -12.89 6.55
N ASP A 43 1.49 -13.80 6.71
CA ASP A 43 1.77 -15.20 7.09
C ASP A 43 2.51 -15.94 5.98
N GLY A 44 2.18 -15.67 4.72
CA GLY A 44 2.90 -16.20 3.59
C GLY A 44 4.34 -15.70 3.51
N TRP A 45 4.57 -14.39 3.74
CA TRP A 45 5.92 -13.83 3.80
C TRP A 45 6.73 -14.41 4.96
N ARG A 46 6.15 -14.52 6.16
CA ARG A 46 6.81 -15.19 7.30
C ARG A 46 7.16 -16.65 6.99
N SER A 47 6.24 -17.37 6.35
CA SER A 47 6.47 -18.77 5.93
C SER A 47 7.58 -18.89 4.89
N ALA A 48 7.82 -17.86 4.10
CA ALA A 48 8.93 -17.74 3.15
C ALA A 48 10.24 -17.24 3.81
N GLY A 49 10.26 -17.06 5.14
CA GLY A 49 11.46 -16.66 5.91
C GLY A 49 11.66 -15.16 6.04
N VAL A 50 10.65 -14.34 5.71
CA VAL A 50 10.75 -12.88 5.88
C VAL A 50 10.64 -12.50 7.35
N GLU A 51 11.55 -11.62 7.77
CA GLU A 51 11.47 -10.95 9.07
C GLU A 51 10.62 -9.68 8.95
N ILE A 52 9.51 -9.63 9.71
CA ILE A 52 8.63 -8.46 9.79
C ILE A 52 8.99 -7.68 11.06
N LEU A 53 9.38 -6.44 10.89
CA LEU A 53 9.85 -5.52 11.94
C LEU A 53 8.79 -4.41 12.13
N PRO A 54 7.84 -4.55 13.06
CA PRO A 54 6.81 -3.53 13.25
C PRO A 54 7.38 -2.26 13.87
N PHE A 55 6.83 -1.10 13.49
CA PHE A 55 7.10 0.18 14.10
C PHE A 55 5.86 1.08 14.03
N SER A 56 5.76 2.09 14.92
CA SER A 56 4.62 3.01 15.01
C SER A 56 4.99 4.41 14.54
N PRO A 57 4.57 4.84 13.34
CA PRO A 57 4.68 6.24 12.92
C PRO A 57 3.99 7.23 13.87
N LEU A 58 2.86 6.86 14.47
CA LEU A 58 2.15 7.72 15.43
C LEU A 58 2.93 7.92 16.75
N ALA A 59 3.79 6.98 17.13
CA ALA A 59 4.71 7.13 18.25
C ALA A 59 6.03 7.80 17.84
N ASP A 60 6.11 8.38 16.65
CA ASP A 60 7.32 8.96 16.06
C ASP A 60 8.51 7.97 16.03
N GLU A 61 8.22 6.67 15.84
CA GLU A 61 9.25 5.65 15.73
C GLU A 61 9.86 5.64 14.32
N ALA A 62 11.17 5.48 14.27
CA ALA A 62 11.88 5.24 13.03
C ALA A 62 11.74 3.78 12.59
N PRO A 63 11.65 3.47 11.28
CA PRO A 63 11.79 2.11 10.80
C PRO A 63 13.15 1.52 11.17
N ALA A 64 13.24 0.20 11.29
CA ALA A 64 14.50 -0.49 11.57
C ALA A 64 15.56 -0.12 10.52
N LYS A 65 16.75 0.29 10.98
CA LYS A 65 17.82 0.80 10.10
C LYS A 65 18.37 -0.23 9.13
N ASP A 66 18.23 -1.49 9.46
CA ASP A 66 18.72 -2.65 8.69
C ASP A 66 17.59 -3.36 7.92
N ALA A 67 16.38 -2.77 7.88
CA ALA A 67 15.33 -3.24 6.99
C ALA A 67 15.71 -3.05 5.52
N ASP A 68 15.38 -4.02 4.67
CA ASP A 68 15.61 -3.95 3.23
C ASP A 68 14.53 -3.13 2.53
N LEU A 69 13.34 -3.08 3.12
CA LEU A 69 12.16 -2.37 2.61
C LEU A 69 11.37 -1.78 3.79
N VAL A 70 10.86 -0.57 3.62
CA VAL A 70 9.80 -0.02 4.48
C VAL A 70 8.45 -0.18 3.78
N TRP A 71 7.48 -0.75 4.49
CA TRP A 71 6.11 -0.93 4.01
C TRP A 71 5.13 -0.19 4.92
N LEU A 72 4.41 0.76 4.36
CA LEU A 72 3.31 1.46 5.00
C LEU A 72 2.00 0.90 4.44
N PRO A 73 1.26 0.08 5.21
CA PRO A 73 0.00 -0.49 4.75
C PRO A 73 -1.14 0.52 4.75
N GLY A 74 -2.34 0.06 4.37
CA GLY A 74 -3.55 0.84 4.48
C GLY A 74 -3.95 1.16 5.92
N GLY A 75 -4.90 2.07 6.06
CA GLY A 75 -5.44 2.50 7.34
C GLY A 75 -6.15 3.84 7.23
N TYR A 76 -6.08 4.61 8.30
CA TYR A 76 -6.84 5.87 8.45
C TYR A 76 -5.91 7.06 8.78
N PRO A 77 -4.93 7.40 7.92
CA PRO A 77 -3.99 8.49 8.19
C PRO A 77 -4.69 9.86 8.31
N GLU A 78 -5.85 10.04 7.67
CA GLU A 78 -6.65 11.26 7.76
C GLU A 78 -7.17 11.55 9.16
N LEU A 79 -7.42 10.49 9.97
CA LEU A 79 -7.84 10.64 11.37
C LEU A 79 -6.68 11.01 12.29
N HIS A 80 -5.46 10.87 11.82
CA HIS A 80 -4.22 11.07 12.56
C HIS A 80 -3.26 12.04 11.85
N ALA A 81 -3.76 12.82 10.88
CA ALA A 81 -2.93 13.63 10.01
C ALA A 81 -2.03 14.63 10.75
N GLY A 82 -2.56 15.26 11.82
CA GLY A 82 -1.78 16.17 12.68
C GLY A 82 -0.63 15.48 13.41
N ALA A 83 -0.86 14.26 13.94
CA ALA A 83 0.17 13.46 14.61
C ALA A 83 1.26 13.03 13.63
N LEU A 84 0.88 12.53 12.44
CA LEU A 84 1.81 12.16 11.38
C LEU A 84 2.63 13.36 10.86
N ALA A 85 1.99 14.53 10.76
CA ALA A 85 2.67 15.78 10.41
C ALA A 85 3.67 16.23 11.47
N ALA A 86 3.46 15.91 12.74
CA ALA A 86 4.35 16.21 13.85
C ALA A 86 5.45 15.13 14.08
N ALA A 87 5.33 13.96 13.44
CA ALA A 87 6.26 12.84 13.60
C ALA A 87 7.57 13.09 12.81
N ASP A 88 8.42 14.00 13.31
CA ASP A 88 9.63 14.45 12.61
C ASP A 88 10.70 13.35 12.49
N ARG A 89 10.87 12.55 13.55
CA ARG A 89 11.85 11.45 13.56
C ARG A 89 11.46 10.36 12.56
N PHE A 90 10.18 9.99 12.52
CA PHE A 90 9.65 9.04 11.54
C PHE A 90 9.92 9.53 10.11
N ARG A 91 9.51 10.78 9.78
CA ARG A 91 9.66 11.32 8.42
C ARG A 91 11.12 11.45 8.01
N ALA A 92 11.99 11.93 8.90
CA ALA A 92 13.42 12.04 8.62
C ALA A 92 14.07 10.67 8.38
N ALA A 93 13.74 9.67 9.22
CA ALA A 93 14.28 8.33 9.07
C ALA A 93 13.76 7.64 7.79
N LEU A 94 12.50 7.87 7.43
CA LEU A 94 11.90 7.36 6.20
C LEU A 94 12.57 7.97 4.96
N ALA A 95 12.84 9.28 4.97
CA ALA A 95 13.55 9.97 3.90
C ALA A 95 14.99 9.43 3.73
N LEU A 96 15.70 9.25 4.84
CA LEU A 96 17.05 8.66 4.82
C LEU A 96 17.04 7.22 4.28
N HIS A 97 16.05 6.40 4.66
CA HIS A 97 15.90 5.03 4.14
C HIS A 97 15.69 5.05 2.61
N ALA A 98 14.83 5.95 2.14
CA ALA A 98 14.48 6.08 0.72
C ALA A 98 15.64 6.50 -0.20
N GLU A 99 16.74 7.05 0.35
CA GLU A 99 17.93 7.39 -0.44
C GLU A 99 18.59 6.16 -1.08
N THR A 100 18.51 5.01 -0.44
CA THR A 100 19.25 3.80 -0.86
C THR A 100 18.44 2.53 -0.91
N ARG A 101 17.21 2.52 -0.35
CA ARG A 101 16.37 1.34 -0.22
C ARG A 101 14.92 1.65 -0.57
N PRO A 102 14.17 0.64 -1.01
CA PRO A 102 12.78 0.84 -1.40
C PRO A 102 11.87 1.17 -0.22
N VAL A 103 10.86 2.00 -0.54
CA VAL A 103 9.73 2.32 0.34
C VAL A 103 8.45 2.10 -0.44
N HIS A 104 7.48 1.42 0.13
CA HIS A 104 6.17 1.22 -0.49
C HIS A 104 5.03 1.63 0.44
N GLY A 105 4.00 2.28 -0.12
CA GLY A 105 2.79 2.65 0.59
C GLY A 105 1.52 2.16 -0.12
N GLU A 106 0.65 1.47 0.62
CA GLU A 106 -0.69 1.12 0.17
C GLU A 106 -1.74 2.04 0.78
N CYS A 107 -2.67 2.57 0.00
CA CYS A 107 -3.83 3.35 0.46
C CYS A 107 -3.44 4.44 1.49
N GLY A 108 -3.67 4.21 2.79
CA GLY A 108 -3.24 5.10 3.85
C GLY A 108 -1.72 5.36 3.84
N GLY A 109 -0.94 4.31 3.61
CA GLY A 109 0.51 4.41 3.47
C GLY A 109 0.92 5.27 2.27
N TYR A 110 0.23 5.15 1.14
CA TYR A 110 0.47 5.99 -0.04
C TYR A 110 0.20 7.47 0.25
N MET A 111 -0.90 7.78 0.95
CA MET A 111 -1.20 9.15 1.38
C MET A 111 -0.11 9.72 2.31
N ALA A 112 0.39 8.90 3.24
CA ALA A 112 1.47 9.30 4.17
C ALA A 112 2.83 9.52 3.46
N LEU A 113 3.08 8.86 2.31
CA LEU A 113 4.26 9.11 1.48
C LEU A 113 4.14 10.39 0.67
N GLY A 114 2.94 10.93 0.50
CA GLY A 114 2.65 12.14 -0.27
C GLY A 114 3.28 13.40 0.29
N GLU A 115 3.09 14.49 -0.44
CA GLU A 115 3.49 15.84 -0.01
C GLU A 115 2.52 16.39 1.03
N GLY A 116 1.21 16.09 0.90
CA GLY A 116 0.20 16.63 1.78
C GLY A 116 -1.11 15.87 1.80
N LEU A 117 -1.77 15.93 2.95
CA LEU A 117 -3.11 15.42 3.18
C LEU A 117 -3.97 16.55 3.74
N ILE A 118 -5.10 16.83 3.09
CA ILE A 118 -6.10 17.78 3.55
C ILE A 118 -7.19 17.01 4.27
N ASP A 119 -7.41 17.29 5.53
CA ASP A 119 -8.42 16.62 6.36
C ASP A 119 -9.86 17.08 6.03
N VAL A 120 -10.82 16.60 6.80
CA VAL A 120 -12.25 16.90 6.62
C VAL A 120 -12.57 18.39 6.87
N ASP A 121 -11.78 19.06 7.69
CA ASP A 121 -11.94 20.46 8.03
C ASP A 121 -11.19 21.40 7.07
N GLY A 122 -10.55 20.86 6.03
CA GLY A 122 -9.78 21.61 5.04
C GLY A 122 -8.36 21.97 5.51
N THR A 123 -7.91 21.46 6.66
CA THR A 123 -6.55 21.69 7.13
C THR A 123 -5.56 20.83 6.37
N ARG A 124 -4.56 21.48 5.76
CA ARG A 124 -3.47 20.77 5.08
C ARG A 124 -2.38 20.36 6.07
N HIS A 125 -2.13 19.07 6.13
CA HIS A 125 -1.07 18.45 6.91
C HIS A 125 0.07 18.03 5.99
N ARG A 126 1.31 18.37 6.36
CA ARG A 126 2.50 17.92 5.68
C ARG A 126 2.69 16.42 5.94
N MET A 127 2.91 15.65 4.88
CA MET A 127 3.25 14.23 4.97
C MET A 127 4.75 14.02 4.72
N ALA A 128 5.17 12.80 4.35
CA ALA A 128 6.61 12.50 4.20
C ALA A 128 7.27 13.24 3.01
N GLY A 129 6.52 13.61 1.97
CA GLY A 129 7.03 14.34 0.80
C GLY A 129 7.93 13.51 -0.10
N LEU A 130 7.88 12.19 -0.01
CA LEU A 130 8.66 11.28 -0.86
C LEU A 130 8.02 11.11 -2.25
N LEU A 131 6.71 11.31 -2.34
CA LEU A 131 5.94 11.39 -3.58
C LEU A 131 5.22 12.73 -3.62
N GLY A 132 4.93 13.24 -4.81
CA GLY A 132 4.24 14.52 -5.00
C GLY A 132 2.72 14.45 -4.80
N LEU A 133 2.20 13.33 -4.29
CA LEU A 133 0.78 13.12 -4.06
C LEU A 133 0.21 14.11 -3.04
N VAL A 134 -0.90 14.75 -3.40
CA VAL A 134 -1.74 15.54 -2.49
C VAL A 134 -3.15 14.98 -2.51
N THR A 135 -3.67 14.65 -1.33
CA THR A 135 -5.02 14.11 -1.17
C THR A 135 -5.89 14.98 -0.29
N SER A 136 -7.22 14.89 -0.47
CA SER A 136 -8.20 15.65 0.32
C SER A 136 -9.39 14.79 0.75
N TYR A 137 -9.85 15.07 1.97
CA TYR A 137 -11.07 14.52 2.55
C TYR A 137 -12.21 15.53 2.66
N GLU A 138 -12.03 16.77 2.18
CA GLU A 138 -13.11 17.79 2.16
C GLU A 138 -14.32 17.35 1.35
N LYS A 139 -14.08 16.69 0.21
CA LYS A 139 -15.12 16.12 -0.67
C LYS A 139 -14.88 14.62 -0.81
N ARG A 140 -15.37 13.87 0.17
CA ARG A 140 -15.22 12.42 0.19
C ARG A 140 -15.98 11.77 -0.96
N ARG A 141 -15.30 10.91 -1.70
CA ARG A 141 -15.88 10.05 -2.73
C ARG A 141 -15.38 8.63 -2.53
N MET A 142 -16.32 7.68 -2.44
CA MET A 142 -15.96 6.28 -2.30
C MET A 142 -15.41 5.74 -3.62
N HIS A 143 -14.21 5.17 -3.55
CA HIS A 143 -13.57 4.39 -4.58
C HIS A 143 -13.48 2.96 -4.07
N LEU A 144 -14.17 2.04 -4.73
CA LEU A 144 -14.24 0.64 -4.29
C LEU A 144 -14.28 -0.28 -5.51
N GLY A 145 -13.48 -1.33 -5.48
CA GLY A 145 -13.60 -2.42 -6.45
C GLY A 145 -12.35 -3.30 -6.50
N TYR A 146 -12.55 -4.50 -7.04
CA TYR A 146 -11.44 -5.36 -7.39
C TYR A 146 -10.64 -4.76 -8.55
N ARG A 147 -9.33 -4.95 -8.50
CA ARG A 147 -8.37 -4.40 -9.45
C ARG A 147 -7.36 -5.46 -9.87
N ARG A 148 -6.89 -5.33 -11.10
CA ARG A 148 -5.67 -5.98 -11.58
C ARG A 148 -4.68 -4.90 -11.95
N ALA A 149 -3.48 -5.00 -11.42
CA ALA A 149 -2.39 -4.07 -11.67
C ALA A 149 -1.27 -4.76 -12.43
N THR A 150 -0.75 -4.14 -13.48
CA THR A 150 0.49 -4.54 -14.15
C THR A 150 1.52 -3.47 -13.82
N LEU A 151 2.58 -3.84 -13.10
CA LEU A 151 3.57 -2.90 -12.60
C LEU A 151 4.42 -2.31 -13.72
N HIS A 152 4.59 -0.99 -13.73
CA HIS A 152 5.56 -0.28 -14.58
C HIS A 152 6.92 -0.14 -13.89
N ALA A 153 6.93 -0.07 -12.56
CA ALA A 153 8.13 0.00 -11.74
C ALA A 153 8.12 -1.11 -10.68
N PRO A 154 9.27 -1.58 -10.18
CA PRO A 154 9.32 -2.63 -9.18
C PRO A 154 8.85 -2.13 -7.82
N ILE A 155 8.23 -3.01 -7.02
CA ILE A 155 7.93 -2.81 -5.59
C ILE A 155 8.92 -3.68 -4.81
N GLY A 156 10.03 -3.09 -4.38
CA GLY A 156 11.12 -3.88 -3.80
C GLY A 156 11.55 -5.01 -4.75
N GLY A 157 11.50 -6.27 -4.29
CA GLY A 157 11.81 -7.45 -5.09
C GLY A 157 10.72 -7.91 -6.05
N ILE A 158 9.53 -7.28 -6.06
CA ILE A 158 8.49 -7.57 -7.04
C ILE A 158 8.81 -6.81 -8.33
N ALA A 159 9.12 -7.54 -9.39
CA ALA A 159 9.64 -6.94 -10.62
C ALA A 159 8.60 -6.09 -11.38
N ALA A 160 9.08 -5.12 -12.17
CA ALA A 160 8.26 -4.49 -13.20
C ALA A 160 7.72 -5.56 -14.18
N GLY A 161 6.49 -5.35 -14.69
CA GLY A 161 5.76 -6.34 -15.48
C GLY A 161 5.01 -7.38 -14.66
N ALA A 162 5.22 -7.46 -13.34
CA ALA A 162 4.44 -8.33 -12.49
C ALA A 162 2.96 -7.94 -12.52
N MET A 163 2.10 -8.95 -12.54
CA MET A 163 0.65 -8.78 -12.48
C MET A 163 0.14 -9.15 -11.09
N LEU A 164 -0.65 -8.27 -10.50
CA LEU A 164 -1.17 -8.39 -9.15
C LEU A 164 -2.70 -8.28 -9.16
N ALA A 165 -3.36 -9.12 -8.35
CA ALA A 165 -4.75 -8.95 -7.98
C ALA A 165 -4.85 -8.25 -6.63
N GLY A 166 -5.82 -7.38 -6.51
CA GLY A 166 -6.08 -6.64 -5.28
C GLY A 166 -7.41 -5.91 -5.31
N HIS A 167 -7.54 -4.95 -4.45
CA HIS A 167 -8.69 -4.06 -4.45
C HIS A 167 -8.26 -2.62 -4.15
N GLU A 168 -9.11 -1.71 -4.53
CA GLU A 168 -9.06 -0.31 -4.15
C GLU A 168 -10.19 -0.03 -3.18
N PHE A 169 -9.91 0.67 -2.07
CA PHE A 169 -10.93 1.14 -1.15
C PHE A 169 -10.43 2.38 -0.40
N HIS A 170 -10.92 3.55 -0.79
CA HIS A 170 -10.64 4.82 -0.10
C HIS A 170 -11.75 5.84 -0.35
N TYR A 171 -11.75 6.92 0.45
CA TYR A 171 -12.68 8.03 0.34
C TYR A 171 -12.01 9.35 -0.05
N SER A 172 -10.69 9.37 -0.12
CA SER A 172 -9.93 10.56 -0.49
C SER A 172 -10.09 10.92 -1.96
N THR A 173 -9.95 12.20 -2.25
CA THR A 173 -9.83 12.72 -3.61
C THR A 173 -8.36 13.07 -3.86
N ILE A 174 -7.82 12.69 -5.02
CA ILE A 174 -6.49 13.11 -5.45
C ILE A 174 -6.60 14.53 -6.00
N LEU A 175 -5.80 15.45 -5.47
CA LEU A 175 -5.70 16.82 -5.96
C LEU A 175 -4.47 17.01 -6.85
N ASP A 176 -3.38 16.31 -6.55
CA ASP A 176 -2.15 16.32 -7.33
C ASP A 176 -1.45 14.97 -7.27
N GLN A 177 -0.90 14.54 -8.40
CA GLN A 177 -0.19 13.25 -8.56
C GLN A 177 0.83 13.37 -9.71
N PRO A 178 1.89 14.18 -9.54
CA PRO A 178 2.81 14.54 -10.62
C PRO A 178 3.85 13.45 -10.97
N ASP A 179 3.99 12.42 -10.13
CA ASP A 179 5.00 11.37 -10.32
C ASP A 179 4.61 10.39 -11.43
N ALA A 180 5.59 9.62 -11.89
CA ALA A 180 5.35 8.61 -12.90
C ALA A 180 4.39 7.51 -12.39
N PRO A 181 3.50 6.97 -13.23
CA PRO A 181 2.53 5.95 -12.84
C PRO A 181 3.23 4.64 -12.44
N LEU A 182 2.87 4.10 -11.26
CA LEU A 182 3.40 2.83 -10.76
C LEU A 182 2.91 1.64 -11.58
N ALA A 183 1.66 1.66 -12.03
CA ALA A 183 1.05 0.52 -12.70
C ALA A 183 -0.01 0.96 -13.73
N GLN A 184 -0.28 0.07 -14.66
CA GLN A 184 -1.55 0.06 -15.38
C GLN A 184 -2.56 -0.74 -14.57
N VAL A 185 -3.70 -0.13 -14.25
CA VAL A 185 -4.74 -0.73 -13.43
C VAL A 185 -6.03 -0.88 -14.21
N VAL A 186 -6.67 -2.03 -14.10
CA VAL A 186 -7.98 -2.30 -14.68
C VAL A 186 -8.94 -2.87 -13.63
N ASP A 187 -10.23 -2.65 -13.82
CA ASP A 187 -11.28 -3.21 -12.98
C ASP A 187 -11.59 -4.68 -13.31
N ALA A 188 -12.61 -5.26 -12.65
CA ALA A 188 -13.04 -6.64 -12.87
C ALA A 188 -13.56 -6.90 -14.31
N ASN A 189 -13.97 -5.86 -15.03
CA ASN A 189 -14.45 -5.92 -16.42
C ASN A 189 -13.36 -5.60 -17.43
N ALA A 190 -12.10 -5.53 -17.01
CA ALA A 190 -10.94 -5.14 -17.80
C ALA A 190 -11.01 -3.70 -18.36
N GLN A 191 -11.80 -2.83 -17.73
CA GLN A 191 -11.82 -1.42 -18.06
C GLN A 191 -10.69 -0.70 -17.30
N ALA A 192 -9.97 0.19 -17.98
CA ALA A 192 -8.95 1.00 -17.35
C ALA A 192 -9.55 1.89 -16.26
N VAL A 193 -8.87 1.97 -15.11
CA VAL A 193 -9.22 2.89 -14.03
C VAL A 193 -8.22 4.04 -13.95
N PRO A 194 -8.63 5.24 -13.50
CA PRO A 194 -7.75 6.41 -13.45
C PRO A 194 -6.61 6.25 -12.44
N GLU A 195 -6.83 5.51 -11.37
CA GLU A 195 -5.83 5.30 -10.32
C GLU A 195 -4.71 4.38 -10.81
N THR A 196 -3.50 4.88 -10.83
CA THR A 196 -2.33 4.17 -11.32
C THR A 196 -1.23 4.02 -10.27
N GLY A 197 -1.41 4.63 -9.10
CA GLY A 197 -0.31 4.83 -8.16
C GLY A 197 0.78 5.73 -8.72
N SER A 198 1.84 5.90 -7.94
CA SER A 198 3.00 6.71 -8.30
C SER A 198 4.29 6.01 -7.93
N HIS A 199 5.36 6.35 -8.67
CA HIS A 199 6.72 6.01 -8.25
C HIS A 199 7.70 7.15 -8.52
N ARG A 200 8.69 7.29 -7.63
CA ARG A 200 9.84 8.21 -7.73
C ARG A 200 11.09 7.51 -7.19
N GLY A 201 12.03 7.16 -8.08
CA GLY A 201 13.17 6.33 -7.68
C GLY A 201 12.73 5.00 -7.07
N GLY A 202 13.20 4.67 -5.86
CA GLY A 202 12.82 3.48 -5.11
C GLY A 202 11.55 3.61 -4.28
N VAL A 203 10.87 4.78 -4.30
CA VAL A 203 9.62 5.00 -3.58
C VAL A 203 8.44 4.73 -4.48
N THR A 204 7.51 3.92 -4.00
CA THR A 204 6.30 3.50 -4.72
C THR A 204 5.07 3.63 -3.83
N GLY A 205 3.92 3.88 -4.41
CA GLY A 205 2.67 3.87 -3.66
C GLY A 205 1.45 3.85 -4.56
N SER A 206 0.33 3.32 -4.05
CA SER A 206 -0.96 3.32 -4.76
C SER A 206 -2.12 3.14 -3.79
N PHE A 207 -3.34 3.44 -4.24
CA PHE A 207 -4.56 3.06 -3.50
C PHE A 207 -4.92 1.58 -3.68
N PHE A 208 -4.21 0.88 -4.52
CA PHE A 208 -4.36 -0.55 -4.72
C PHE A 208 -3.75 -1.32 -3.53
N HIS A 209 -4.55 -2.21 -2.92
CA HIS A 209 -4.10 -3.15 -1.90
C HIS A 209 -3.79 -4.49 -2.55
N MET A 210 -2.56 -4.96 -2.43
CA MET A 210 -2.12 -6.22 -2.98
C MET A 210 -2.70 -7.41 -2.20
N ILE A 211 -3.36 -8.33 -2.91
CA ILE A 211 -3.93 -9.56 -2.32
C ILE A 211 -3.16 -10.80 -2.78
N ALA A 212 -2.89 -10.91 -4.08
CA ALA A 212 -2.27 -12.08 -4.67
C ALA A 212 -1.50 -11.74 -5.95
N PRO A 213 -0.49 -12.51 -6.33
CA PRO A 213 0.07 -12.46 -7.67
C PRO A 213 -0.93 -13.07 -8.67
N LEU A 214 -0.93 -12.53 -9.86
CA LEU A 214 -1.58 -13.17 -11.02
C LEU A 214 -0.50 -13.84 -11.85
N GLY A 215 -0.74 -15.09 -12.27
CA GLY A 215 0.13 -15.72 -13.26
C GLY A 215 0.17 -14.86 -14.54
N GLN A 216 1.31 -14.87 -15.24
CA GLN A 216 1.34 -14.25 -16.58
C GLN A 216 0.22 -14.88 -17.42
N PRO A 217 -0.51 -14.10 -18.24
CA PRO A 217 -1.44 -14.67 -19.18
C PRO A 217 -0.66 -15.67 -20.03
N ALA A 218 -1.24 -16.86 -20.24
CA ALA A 218 -0.67 -17.80 -21.19
C ALA A 218 -0.48 -17.10 -22.54
N ALA A 219 0.76 -17.15 -23.05
CA ALA A 219 1.13 -16.55 -24.32
C ALA A 219 0.35 -17.14 -25.48
#